data_6c9aae46559ce4a0d65f9ff36de1c108
#
_entry.id   6c9aae46559ce4a0d65f9ff36de1c108
#
_cell.length_a   1.000
_cell.length_b   1.000
_cell.length_c   1.000
_cell.angle_alpha   90.00
_cell.angle_beta   90.00
_cell.angle_gamma   90.00
#
_symmetry.space_group_name_H-M   'P 1'
#
loop_
_entity.id
_entity.type
_entity.pdbx_description
1 polymer ?
#
loop_
_entity_poly.entity_id
_entity_poly.type
_entity_poly.pdbx_seq_one_letter_code
_entity_poly.pdbx_strand_id
1 'polypeptide(L)'
;LLITYYKKEYIYKSKSNLKNSLNPKLNWSEIERNYFSSSNKQIIYIDNFLSKETIAELRNFCLLSKVWNREHKNKYLGATCDRGFISDIHLNIAKDLKKFLPKIFGNRELQTFWAYKYEPKISKGINIHADSAKVNLNFWITPNEFNINKNSGGLRVYDEPATKSWPFAKYNRNTEDI
;
A
#
# COMPACT_ATOMS: atom_id res chain seq x y z
N LEU A 1 -35.11 14.47 -8.15
CA LEU A 1 -34.96 14.04 -6.73
C LEU A 1 -34.05 12.83 -6.54
N LEU A 2 -33.98 11.89 -7.48
CA LEU A 2 -33.10 10.72 -7.43
C LEU A 2 -31.60 11.06 -7.60
N ILE A 3 -31.25 12.08 -8.36
CA ILE A 3 -29.86 12.48 -8.63
C ILE A 3 -29.17 13.08 -7.40
N THR A 4 -29.90 13.66 -6.48
CA THR A 4 -29.35 14.28 -5.26
C THR A 4 -28.99 13.25 -4.17
N TYR A 5 -29.63 12.08 -4.18
CA TYR A 5 -29.39 11.02 -3.19
C TYR A 5 -28.11 10.23 -3.44
N TYR A 6 -27.61 10.15 -4.69
CA TYR A 6 -26.42 9.40 -5.06
C TYR A 6 -25.10 10.18 -4.90
N LYS A 7 -25.14 11.47 -4.55
CA LYS A 7 -23.94 12.33 -4.50
C LYS A 7 -23.26 12.47 -3.14
N LYS A 8 -23.78 11.89 -2.06
CA LYS A 8 -23.04 11.83 -0.79
C LYS A 8 -22.19 10.57 -0.77
N GLU A 9 -20.97 10.67 -1.25
CA GLU A 9 -19.97 9.63 -1.01
C GLU A 9 -19.76 9.50 0.50
N TYR A 10 -20.13 8.34 1.04
CA TYR A 10 -19.88 8.08 2.44
C TYR A 10 -18.41 7.73 2.61
N ILE A 11 -17.69 8.57 3.32
CA ILE A 11 -16.31 8.31 3.71
C ILE A 11 -16.28 8.06 5.21
N TYR A 12 -15.80 6.89 5.59
CA TYR A 12 -15.64 6.52 6.99
C TYR A 12 -14.69 7.49 7.69
N LYS A 13 -15.16 8.08 8.79
CA LYS A 13 -14.32 8.92 9.64
C LYS A 13 -13.56 8.03 10.61
N SER A 14 -12.28 7.85 10.34
CA SER A 14 -11.39 7.11 11.24
C SER A 14 -11.18 7.85 12.55
N LYS A 15 -10.89 7.10 13.61
CA LYS A 15 -10.48 7.67 14.90
C LYS A 15 -9.15 8.40 14.72
N SER A 16 -9.14 9.71 14.93
CA SER A 16 -7.97 10.56 14.72
C SER A 16 -6.91 10.50 15.85
N ASN A 17 -7.25 9.94 17.00
CA ASN A 17 -6.43 9.99 18.21
C ASN A 17 -5.55 8.74 18.43
N LEU A 18 -5.03 8.16 17.35
CA LEU A 18 -4.06 7.07 17.48
C LEU A 18 -2.72 7.62 17.97
N LYS A 19 -2.23 7.11 19.10
CA LYS A 19 -0.97 7.54 19.70
C LYS A 19 0.24 7.32 18.79
N ASN A 20 0.25 6.18 18.11
CA ASN A 20 1.26 5.82 17.11
C ASN A 20 0.58 4.99 16.01
N SER A 21 0.85 5.33 14.76
CA SER A 21 0.38 4.54 13.62
C SER A 21 1.25 3.29 13.40
N LEU A 22 2.54 3.42 13.69
CA LEU A 22 3.48 2.31 13.61
C LEU A 22 3.57 1.57 14.95
N ASN A 23 3.96 0.31 14.92
CA ASN A 23 4.10 -0.51 16.11
C ASN A 23 5.29 -0.06 16.96
N PRO A 24 5.07 0.51 18.16
CA PRO A 24 6.15 1.04 18.99
C PRO A 24 7.08 -0.03 19.59
N LYS A 25 6.74 -1.32 19.47
CA LYS A 25 7.53 -2.43 20.01
C LYS A 25 8.62 -2.89 19.05
N LEU A 26 8.64 -2.43 17.80
CA LEU A 26 9.66 -2.79 16.83
C LEU A 26 10.97 -2.03 17.08
N ASN A 27 12.09 -2.69 16.79
CA ASN A 27 13.40 -2.07 16.79
C ASN A 27 13.63 -1.29 15.48
N TRP A 28 13.19 -0.04 15.45
CA TRP A 28 13.22 0.81 14.27
C TRP A 28 14.64 1.07 13.75
N SER A 29 15.61 1.21 14.64
CA SER A 29 17.02 1.39 14.26
C SER A 29 17.61 0.16 13.58
N GLU A 30 17.19 -1.01 13.98
CA GLU A 30 17.59 -2.27 13.34
C GLU A 30 16.93 -2.44 11.97
N ILE A 31 15.65 -2.11 11.85
CA ILE A 31 14.91 -2.10 10.57
C ILE A 31 15.63 -1.19 9.56
N GLU A 32 16.03 0.01 9.99
CA GLU A 32 16.76 0.93 9.13
C GLU A 32 18.12 0.39 8.69
N ARG A 33 18.88 -0.23 9.61
CA ARG A 33 20.15 -0.88 9.26
C ARG A 33 19.95 -2.01 8.27
N ASN A 34 18.96 -2.86 8.49
CA ASN A 34 18.65 -3.98 7.63
C ASN A 34 18.25 -3.53 6.22
N TYR A 35 17.50 -2.45 6.11
CA TYR A 35 17.14 -1.86 4.81
C TYR A 35 18.37 -1.44 4.00
N PHE A 36 19.38 -0.85 4.64
CA PHE A 36 20.63 -0.43 3.98
C PHE A 36 21.67 -1.53 3.85
N SER A 37 21.42 -2.72 4.38
CA SER A 37 22.33 -3.86 4.22
C SER A 37 22.40 -4.27 2.75
N SER A 38 23.62 -4.44 2.24
CA SER A 38 23.86 -4.84 0.85
C SER A 38 23.25 -6.20 0.49
N SER A 39 23.11 -7.10 1.49
CA SER A 39 22.49 -8.42 1.31
C SER A 39 21.00 -8.34 0.98
N ASN A 40 20.32 -7.27 1.39
CA ASN A 40 18.86 -7.15 1.25
C ASN A 40 18.43 -6.36 0.01
N LYS A 41 19.35 -5.84 -0.81
CA LYS A 41 19.05 -5.04 -2.00
C LYS A 41 17.96 -3.97 -1.75
N GLN A 42 17.87 -3.45 -0.52
CA GLN A 42 16.82 -2.53 -0.03
C GLN A 42 15.39 -3.11 -0.09
N ILE A 43 15.25 -4.43 0.01
CA ILE A 43 13.95 -5.11 0.09
C ILE A 43 13.90 -5.83 1.43
N ILE A 44 12.96 -5.45 2.30
CA ILE A 44 12.78 -6.06 3.62
C ILE A 44 11.31 -6.36 3.89
N TYR A 45 11.06 -7.41 4.66
CA TYR A 45 9.74 -7.80 5.15
C TYR A 45 9.68 -7.53 6.64
N ILE A 46 8.60 -6.92 7.10
CA ILE A 46 8.45 -6.55 8.50
C ILE A 46 7.05 -6.93 8.96
N ASP A 47 6.98 -7.94 9.81
CA ASP A 47 5.73 -8.32 10.43
C ASP A 47 5.30 -7.32 11.51
N ASN A 48 4.00 -7.16 11.67
CA ASN A 48 3.42 -6.27 12.67
C ASN A 48 3.92 -4.82 12.58
N PHE A 49 4.17 -4.32 11.37
CA PHE A 49 4.73 -2.98 11.12
C PHE A 49 3.82 -1.85 11.63
N LEU A 50 2.53 -1.94 11.34
CA LEU A 50 1.53 -1.00 11.85
C LEU A 50 1.05 -1.42 13.24
N SER A 51 0.57 -0.46 14.04
CA SER A 51 -0.13 -0.78 15.28
C SER A 51 -1.43 -1.55 14.98
N LYS A 52 -1.90 -2.36 15.94
CA LYS A 52 -3.14 -3.13 15.79
C LYS A 52 -4.34 -2.22 15.55
N GLU A 53 -4.35 -1.09 16.22
CA GLU A 53 -5.38 -0.07 16.10
C GLU A 53 -5.37 0.56 14.69
N THR A 54 -4.20 0.85 14.16
CA THR A 54 -4.05 1.40 12.81
C THR A 54 -4.53 0.43 11.74
N ILE A 55 -4.18 -0.86 11.86
CA ILE A 55 -4.66 -1.89 10.91
C ILE A 55 -6.19 -1.99 10.97
N ALA A 56 -6.78 -2.02 12.18
CA ALA A 56 -8.22 -2.10 12.36
C ALA A 56 -8.94 -0.89 11.72
N GLU A 57 -8.43 0.31 11.94
CA GLU A 57 -9.02 1.53 11.38
C GLU A 57 -8.82 1.64 9.85
N LEU A 58 -7.66 1.26 9.31
CA LEU A 58 -7.46 1.17 7.85
C LEU A 58 -8.44 0.19 7.22
N ARG A 59 -8.62 -0.96 7.85
CA ARG A 59 -9.58 -1.97 7.39
C ARG A 59 -11.00 -1.43 7.42
N ASN A 60 -11.42 -0.78 8.51
CA ASN A 60 -12.72 -0.15 8.61
C ASN A 60 -12.90 0.92 7.52
N PHE A 61 -11.88 1.74 7.29
CA PHE A 61 -11.90 2.72 6.21
C PHE A 61 -12.12 2.06 4.85
N CYS A 62 -11.39 1.00 4.54
CA CYS A 62 -11.52 0.26 3.30
C CYS A 62 -12.87 -0.46 3.14
N LEU A 63 -13.45 -0.97 4.22
CA LEU A 63 -14.71 -1.71 4.18
C LEU A 63 -15.93 -0.79 4.13
N LEU A 64 -15.88 0.34 4.83
CA LEU A 64 -17.04 1.20 5.06
C LEU A 64 -17.10 2.43 4.14
N SER A 65 -15.98 2.83 3.53
CA SER A 65 -15.95 3.99 2.63
C SER A 65 -16.30 3.62 1.19
N LYS A 66 -17.02 4.50 0.52
CA LYS A 66 -17.34 4.39 -0.93
C LYS A 66 -16.21 5.00 -1.76
N VAL A 67 -15.02 4.41 -1.69
CA VAL A 67 -13.79 4.91 -2.37
C VAL A 67 -13.34 4.03 -3.54
N TRP A 68 -13.97 2.87 -3.73
CA TRP A 68 -13.61 1.87 -4.74
C TRP A 68 -14.25 2.22 -6.09
N ASN A 69 -13.74 3.26 -6.72
CA ASN A 69 -14.34 3.85 -7.92
C ASN A 69 -13.55 3.61 -9.21
N ARG A 70 -12.48 2.82 -9.15
CA ARG A 70 -11.65 2.48 -10.30
C ARG A 70 -11.65 0.98 -10.55
N GLU A 71 -12.32 0.53 -11.61
CA GLU A 71 -12.21 -0.85 -12.09
C GLU A 71 -10.99 -0.98 -12.98
N HIS A 72 -10.19 -2.02 -12.74
CA HIS A 72 -9.04 -2.40 -13.55
C HIS A 72 -9.37 -3.56 -14.51
N LYS A 73 -8.67 -3.63 -15.64
CA LYS A 73 -8.85 -4.67 -16.67
C LYS A 73 -8.76 -6.09 -16.09
N ASN A 74 -7.92 -6.31 -15.08
CA ASN A 74 -7.74 -7.60 -14.41
C ASN A 74 -8.79 -7.87 -13.32
N LYS A 75 -9.93 -7.15 -13.35
CA LYS A 75 -11.09 -7.39 -12.48
C LYS A 75 -10.80 -7.22 -10.99
N TYR A 76 -10.07 -6.18 -10.63
CA TYR A 76 -9.94 -5.72 -9.26
C TYR A 76 -10.31 -4.22 -9.17
N LEU A 77 -10.66 -3.78 -7.97
CA LEU A 77 -11.02 -2.38 -7.74
C LEU A 77 -9.83 -1.63 -7.13
N GLY A 78 -9.64 -0.42 -7.58
CA GLY A 78 -8.67 0.52 -7.03
C GLY A 78 -9.35 1.69 -6.31
N ALA A 79 -8.65 2.22 -5.30
CA ALA A 79 -8.97 3.47 -4.64
C ALA A 79 -7.69 4.30 -4.52
N THR A 80 -7.71 5.56 -4.90
CA THR A 80 -6.53 6.44 -4.98
C THR A 80 -6.74 7.71 -4.16
N CYS A 81 -5.66 8.28 -3.63
CA CYS A 81 -5.73 9.45 -2.75
C CYS A 81 -6.38 10.67 -3.40
N ASP A 82 -6.18 10.88 -4.69
CA ASP A 82 -6.79 11.95 -5.49
C ASP A 82 -8.29 11.76 -5.72
N ARG A 83 -8.83 10.58 -5.39
CA ARG A 83 -10.26 10.22 -5.54
C ARG A 83 -10.91 9.79 -4.24
N GLY A 84 -10.49 10.38 -3.12
CA GLY A 84 -11.13 10.19 -1.82
C GLY A 84 -10.55 9.07 -0.94
N PHE A 85 -9.55 8.31 -1.42
CA PHE A 85 -8.84 7.36 -0.56
C PHE A 85 -7.84 8.09 0.31
N ILE A 86 -8.35 8.93 1.23
CA ILE A 86 -7.54 9.74 2.16
C ILE A 86 -8.26 9.88 3.50
N SER A 87 -7.50 9.80 4.58
CA SER A 87 -7.95 10.05 5.95
C SER A 87 -6.76 10.40 6.84
N ASP A 88 -7.02 10.87 8.05
CA ASP A 88 -5.98 11.19 9.04
C ASP A 88 -5.03 10.02 9.31
N ILE A 89 -5.50 8.77 9.21
CA ILE A 89 -4.66 7.59 9.41
C ILE A 89 -3.54 7.53 8.38
N HIS A 90 -3.83 7.76 7.10
CA HIS A 90 -2.83 7.74 6.04
C HIS A 90 -1.75 8.81 6.27
N LEU A 91 -2.18 10.01 6.67
CA LEU A 91 -1.26 11.12 6.96
C LEU A 91 -0.43 10.84 8.22
N ASN A 92 -1.03 10.25 9.26
CA ASN A 92 -0.33 9.87 10.48
C ASN A 92 0.71 8.76 10.22
N ILE A 93 0.40 7.77 9.37
CA ILE A 93 1.38 6.76 8.93
C ILE A 93 2.57 7.46 8.27
N ALA A 94 2.33 8.36 7.31
CA ALA A 94 3.40 9.08 6.63
C ALA A 94 4.26 9.91 7.57
N LYS A 95 3.64 10.58 8.54
CA LYS A 95 4.34 11.33 9.58
C LYS A 95 5.19 10.43 10.48
N ASP A 96 4.64 9.31 10.91
CA ASP A 96 5.35 8.37 11.77
C ASP A 96 6.50 7.67 11.03
N LEU A 97 6.38 7.40 9.73
CA LEU A 97 7.47 6.89 8.90
C LEU A 97 8.68 7.83 8.92
N LYS A 98 8.48 9.14 8.76
CA LYS A 98 9.56 10.12 8.86
C LYS A 98 10.20 10.15 10.25
N LYS A 99 9.41 9.96 11.30
CA LYS A 99 9.85 9.96 12.70
C LYS A 99 10.65 8.73 13.08
N PHE A 100 10.16 7.54 12.71
CA PHE A 100 10.73 6.26 13.15
C PHE A 100 11.82 5.73 12.21
N LEU A 101 11.80 6.13 10.94
CA LEU A 101 12.73 5.72 9.90
C LEU A 101 13.32 6.96 9.17
N PRO A 102 14.00 7.85 9.91
CA PRO A 102 14.44 9.14 9.36
C PRO A 102 15.48 9.03 8.24
N LYS A 103 16.32 8.00 8.24
CA LYS A 103 17.33 7.80 7.19
C LYS A 103 16.68 7.33 5.89
N ILE A 104 15.53 6.63 5.97
CA ILE A 104 14.79 6.18 4.80
C ILE A 104 13.83 7.27 4.31
N PHE A 105 13.08 7.93 5.21
CA PHE A 105 11.98 8.81 4.84
C PHE A 105 12.14 10.29 5.22
N GLY A 106 13.13 10.64 6.04
CA GLY A 106 13.25 11.99 6.62
C GLY A 106 13.14 13.13 5.62
N ASN A 107 13.87 13.03 4.50
CA ASN A 107 13.91 14.04 3.44
C ASN A 107 13.02 13.68 2.24
N ARG A 108 12.08 12.71 2.38
CA ARG A 108 11.19 12.30 1.29
C ARG A 108 9.78 12.78 1.54
N GLU A 109 9.11 13.17 0.47
CA GLU A 109 7.71 13.54 0.51
C GLU A 109 6.84 12.37 0.07
N LEU A 110 5.67 12.22 0.72
CA LEU A 110 4.64 11.30 0.28
C LEU A 110 4.09 11.78 -1.08
N GLN A 111 4.30 10.97 -2.13
CA GLN A 111 3.87 11.30 -3.47
C GLN A 111 2.43 10.87 -3.73
N THR A 112 2.15 9.62 -3.41
CA THR A 112 0.84 9.03 -3.65
C THR A 112 0.64 7.80 -2.78
N PHE A 113 -0.60 7.41 -2.61
CA PHE A 113 -0.98 6.13 -2.01
C PHE A 113 -2.32 5.67 -2.58
N TRP A 114 -2.49 4.37 -2.58
CA TRP A 114 -3.66 3.70 -3.14
C TRP A 114 -3.91 2.39 -2.40
N ALA A 115 -5.07 1.80 -2.66
CA ALA A 115 -5.38 0.44 -2.23
C ALA A 115 -6.04 -0.33 -3.36
N TYR A 116 -5.91 -1.65 -3.29
CA TYR A 116 -6.56 -2.58 -4.21
C TYR A 116 -7.45 -3.55 -3.45
N LYS A 117 -8.61 -3.84 -4.03
CA LYS A 117 -9.56 -4.81 -3.55
C LYS A 117 -9.76 -5.87 -4.61
N TYR A 118 -9.43 -7.11 -4.26
CA TYR A 118 -9.52 -8.27 -5.14
C TYR A 118 -10.76 -9.09 -4.82
N GLU A 119 -11.41 -9.58 -5.89
CA GLU A 119 -12.42 -10.63 -5.80
C GLU A 119 -11.75 -11.96 -6.21
N PRO A 120 -11.59 -12.93 -5.29
CA PRO A 120 -10.78 -14.14 -5.54
C PRO A 120 -11.21 -14.96 -6.76
N LYS A 121 -12.50 -14.93 -7.11
CA LYS A 121 -13.03 -15.73 -8.23
C LYS A 121 -12.76 -15.13 -9.60
N ILE A 122 -12.56 -13.81 -9.70
CA ILE A 122 -12.50 -13.12 -10.99
C ILE A 122 -11.24 -12.27 -11.19
N SER A 123 -10.55 -11.89 -10.11
CA SER A 123 -9.35 -11.05 -10.21
C SER A 123 -8.15 -11.86 -10.69
N LYS A 124 -7.44 -11.34 -11.68
CA LYS A 124 -6.25 -11.97 -12.28
C LYS A 124 -4.92 -11.47 -11.70
N GLY A 125 -4.98 -10.65 -10.65
CA GLY A 125 -3.79 -10.02 -10.06
C GLY A 125 -3.30 -8.82 -10.84
N ILE A 126 -2.13 -8.32 -10.47
CA ILE A 126 -1.46 -7.19 -11.12
C ILE A 126 -0.28 -7.73 -11.91
N ASN A 127 -0.09 -7.22 -13.12
CA ASN A 127 1.04 -7.57 -13.97
C ASN A 127 2.35 -6.98 -13.40
N ILE A 128 3.48 -7.51 -13.87
CA ILE A 128 4.81 -6.98 -13.54
C ILE A 128 4.87 -5.50 -13.90
N HIS A 129 5.32 -4.69 -12.97
CA HIS A 129 5.50 -3.25 -13.15
C HIS A 129 6.44 -2.71 -12.09
N ALA A 130 6.90 -1.49 -12.27
CA ALA A 130 7.58 -0.72 -11.23
C ALA A 130 6.83 0.58 -10.99
N ASP A 131 6.78 1.00 -9.73
CA ASP A 131 6.22 2.29 -9.37
C ASP A 131 7.28 3.39 -9.49
N SER A 132 6.86 4.59 -9.89
CA SER A 132 7.73 5.76 -9.96
C SER A 132 7.93 6.35 -8.56
N ALA A 133 8.66 5.63 -7.72
CA ALA A 133 8.93 6.04 -6.35
C ALA A 133 10.36 5.67 -5.93
N LYS A 134 10.93 6.45 -5.00
CA LYS A 134 12.23 6.11 -4.39
C LYS A 134 12.09 5.00 -3.36
N VAL A 135 10.96 4.93 -2.68
CA VAL A 135 10.62 3.91 -1.68
C VAL A 135 9.15 3.57 -1.82
N ASN A 136 8.84 2.29 -1.90
CA ASN A 136 7.49 1.76 -1.85
C ASN A 136 7.24 1.01 -0.55
N LEU A 137 6.04 1.13 -0.03
CA LEU A 137 5.55 0.35 1.11
C LEU A 137 4.25 -0.34 0.73
N ASN A 138 4.20 -1.65 0.93
CA ASN A 138 2.99 -2.44 0.72
C ASN A 138 2.49 -2.97 2.06
N PHE A 139 1.24 -2.71 2.39
CA PHE A 139 0.59 -3.18 3.61
C PHE A 139 -0.49 -4.20 3.28
N TRP A 140 -0.36 -5.41 3.80
CA TRP A 140 -1.42 -6.42 3.76
C TRP A 140 -2.31 -6.24 4.98
N ILE A 141 -3.46 -5.62 4.77
CA ILE A 141 -4.40 -5.28 5.86
C ILE A 141 -5.51 -6.33 6.04
N THR A 142 -5.61 -7.29 5.12
CA THR A 142 -6.56 -8.40 5.25
C THR A 142 -6.01 -9.43 6.22
N PRO A 143 -6.76 -9.83 7.27
CA PRO A 143 -6.31 -10.85 8.21
C PRO A 143 -6.08 -12.21 7.57
N ASN A 144 -5.13 -12.98 8.13
CA ASN A 144 -4.71 -14.27 7.57
C ASN A 144 -5.83 -15.32 7.50
N GLU A 145 -6.82 -15.24 8.39
CA GLU A 145 -7.99 -16.14 8.36
C GLU A 145 -8.84 -16.01 7.09
N PHE A 146 -8.73 -14.90 6.38
CA PHE A 146 -9.39 -14.69 5.09
C PHE A 146 -8.55 -15.12 3.88
N ASN A 147 -7.33 -15.61 4.10
CA ASN A 147 -6.54 -16.20 3.03
C ASN A 147 -7.04 -17.62 2.74
N ILE A 148 -7.89 -17.76 1.74
CA ILE A 148 -8.50 -19.04 1.36
C ILE A 148 -7.55 -19.97 0.60
N ASN A 149 -6.46 -19.48 0.06
CA ASN A 149 -5.43 -20.28 -0.59
C ASN A 149 -4.04 -19.93 -0.06
N LYS A 150 -3.57 -20.75 0.88
CA LYS A 150 -2.26 -20.54 1.54
C LYS A 150 -1.05 -20.67 0.61
N ASN A 151 -1.23 -21.25 -0.56
CA ASN A 151 -0.17 -21.48 -1.55
C ASN A 151 -0.12 -20.40 -2.63
N SER A 152 -0.97 -19.39 -2.55
CA SER A 152 -1.03 -18.31 -3.53
C SER A 152 -1.26 -16.95 -2.86
N GLY A 153 -1.05 -15.89 -3.60
CA GLY A 153 -1.18 -14.51 -3.14
C GLY A 153 0.17 -13.87 -2.79
N GLY A 154 0.13 -12.69 -2.24
CA GLY A 154 1.32 -11.90 -1.90
C GLY A 154 1.88 -11.12 -3.09
N LEU A 155 3.07 -10.57 -2.89
CA LEU A 155 3.81 -9.80 -3.89
C LEU A 155 5.05 -10.59 -4.32
N ARG A 156 5.24 -10.71 -5.62
CA ARG A 156 6.48 -11.25 -6.18
C ARG A 156 7.38 -10.07 -6.56
N VAL A 157 8.53 -9.97 -5.92
CA VAL A 157 9.50 -8.91 -6.19
C VAL A 157 10.64 -9.51 -6.99
N TYR A 158 10.95 -8.87 -8.12
CA TYR A 158 12.10 -9.22 -8.94
C TYR A 158 13.30 -8.37 -8.51
N ASP A 159 14.42 -9.00 -8.27
CA ASP A 159 15.65 -8.35 -7.80
C ASP A 159 16.63 -8.00 -8.94
N GLU A 160 16.32 -8.42 -10.17
CA GLU A 160 17.04 -7.97 -11.35
C GLU A 160 16.52 -6.60 -11.80
N PRO A 161 17.41 -5.62 -12.00
CA PRO A 161 17.00 -4.31 -12.48
C PRO A 161 16.52 -4.38 -13.93
N ALA A 162 15.55 -3.55 -14.28
CA ALA A 162 15.18 -3.36 -15.67
C ALA A 162 16.40 -2.91 -16.51
N THR A 163 16.43 -3.30 -17.77
CA THR A 163 17.51 -2.92 -18.69
C THR A 163 17.70 -1.39 -18.72
N LYS A 164 18.92 -0.92 -18.44
CA LYS A 164 19.23 0.51 -18.27
C LYS A 164 18.80 1.40 -19.46
N SER A 165 18.78 0.85 -20.67
CA SER A 165 18.34 1.56 -21.86
C SER A 165 16.82 1.64 -22.03
N TRP A 166 16.05 0.94 -21.18
CA TRP A 166 14.60 0.95 -21.29
C TRP A 166 14.01 2.16 -20.55
N PRO A 167 13.18 2.97 -21.21
CA PRO A 167 12.41 4.00 -20.52
C PRO A 167 11.38 3.36 -19.60
N PHE A 168 11.04 4.06 -18.52
CA PHE A 168 10.05 3.62 -17.51
C PHE A 168 8.74 3.10 -18.14
N ALA A 169 8.28 3.74 -19.21
CA ALA A 169 7.07 3.33 -19.91
C ALA A 169 7.21 1.97 -20.61
N LYS A 170 8.42 1.53 -20.97
CA LYS A 170 8.62 0.26 -21.70
C LYS A 170 8.36 -0.93 -20.79
N TYR A 171 9.00 -0.98 -19.62
CA TYR A 171 8.83 -2.11 -18.68
C TYR A 171 7.54 -2.07 -17.85
N ASN A 172 6.70 -1.04 -18.04
CA ASN A 172 5.36 -0.96 -17.45
C ASN A 172 4.23 -1.18 -18.45
N ARG A 173 4.51 -1.34 -19.74
CA ARG A 173 3.48 -1.47 -20.79
C ARG A 173 3.24 -2.89 -21.23
N ASN A 174 4.27 -3.70 -21.35
CA ASN A 174 4.19 -5.04 -21.93
C ASN A 174 4.80 -6.08 -20.99
N THR A 175 3.99 -7.02 -20.55
CA THR A 175 4.42 -8.19 -19.78
C THR A 175 4.99 -9.31 -20.68
N GLU A 176 4.86 -9.19 -22.01
CA GLU A 176 5.35 -10.18 -22.98
C GLU A 176 6.84 -9.99 -23.32
N ASP A 177 7.41 -8.82 -22.99
CA ASP A 177 8.80 -8.47 -23.29
C ASP A 177 9.74 -8.57 -22.05
N ILE A 178 9.25 -9.15 -20.92
CA ILE A 178 10.02 -9.24 -19.67
C ILE A 178 10.34 -10.71 -19.34
#